data_c3efb3ee9b39b304e2c0372316671db3
#
_entry.id   c3efb3ee9b39b304e2c0372316671db3
#
_cell.length_a   1.000
_cell.length_b   1.000
_cell.length_c   1.000
_cell.angle_alpha   90.00
_cell.angle_beta   90.00
_cell.angle_gamma   90.00
#
_symmetry.space_group_name_H-M   'P 1'
#
loop_
_entity.id
_entity.type
_entity.pdbx_description
1 polymer ?
#
loop_
_entity_poly.entity_id
_entity_poly.type
_entity_poly.pdbx_seq_one_letter_code
_entity_poly.pdbx_strand_id
1 'polypeptide(L)'
;MKLLSRRALEELSALQASMQELARDRNAALRLFITSRESTTFIAQREFWLEFSWVDQEYRMAVHRLARFCLEHREDTSRAWSAP
;
A
#
# COMPACT_ATOMS: atom_id res chain seq x y z
N MET A 1 6.52 -2.71 -30.02
CA MET A 1 6.40 -1.87 -28.83
C MET A 1 6.76 -2.67 -27.59
N LYS A 2 7.80 -2.27 -26.91
CA LYS A 2 8.27 -3.02 -25.76
C LYS A 2 7.63 -2.48 -24.49
N LEU A 3 6.64 -3.19 -23.99
CA LEU A 3 6.02 -2.92 -22.70
C LEU A 3 6.92 -3.46 -21.59
N LEU A 4 6.46 -3.35 -20.35
CA LEU A 4 7.15 -3.93 -19.21
C LEU A 4 7.43 -5.42 -19.44
N SER A 5 8.59 -5.89 -19.00
CA SER A 5 8.92 -7.31 -19.07
C SER A 5 7.92 -8.11 -18.22
N ARG A 6 7.82 -9.41 -18.51
CA ARG A 6 6.98 -10.31 -17.72
C ARG A 6 7.33 -10.26 -16.24
N ARG A 7 8.63 -10.21 -15.93
CA ARG A 7 9.12 -10.11 -14.54
C ARG A 7 8.65 -8.81 -13.89
N ALA A 8 8.73 -7.69 -14.62
CA ALA A 8 8.26 -6.39 -14.11
C ALA A 8 6.75 -6.39 -13.89
N LEU A 9 5.97 -7.01 -14.76
CA LEU A 9 4.53 -7.14 -14.58
C LEU A 9 4.17 -8.00 -13.38
N GLU A 10 4.89 -9.07 -13.13
CA GLU A 10 4.71 -9.91 -11.95
C GLU A 10 5.03 -9.15 -10.67
N GLU A 11 6.10 -8.37 -10.68
CA GLU A 11 6.48 -7.52 -9.56
C GLU A 11 5.43 -6.44 -9.28
N LEU A 12 4.93 -5.78 -10.32
CA LEU A 12 3.87 -4.79 -10.21
C LEU A 12 2.60 -5.41 -9.60
N SER A 13 2.21 -6.58 -10.09
CA SER A 13 1.04 -7.30 -9.58
C SER A 13 1.20 -7.65 -8.10
N ALA A 14 2.39 -8.12 -7.68
CA ALA A 14 2.68 -8.43 -6.29
C ALA A 14 2.61 -7.18 -5.39
N LEU A 15 3.16 -6.07 -5.85
CA LEU A 15 3.12 -4.80 -5.12
C LEU A 15 1.69 -4.28 -4.96
N GLN A 16 0.89 -4.38 -6.01
CA GLN A 16 -0.53 -3.98 -5.96
C GLN A 16 -1.33 -4.87 -5.00
N ALA A 17 -1.12 -6.18 -5.04
CA ALA A 17 -1.79 -7.11 -4.15
C ALA A 17 -1.43 -6.85 -2.67
N SER A 18 -0.15 -6.61 -2.39
CA SER A 18 0.32 -6.27 -1.05
C SER A 18 -0.30 -4.97 -0.55
N MET A 19 -0.35 -3.94 -1.38
CA MET A 19 -0.95 -2.66 -1.05
C MET A 19 -2.45 -2.80 -0.75
N GLN A 20 -3.18 -3.57 -1.56
CA GLN A 20 -4.61 -3.80 -1.37
C GLN A 20 -4.90 -4.57 -0.08
N GLU A 21 -4.09 -5.57 0.25
CA GLU A 21 -4.21 -6.33 1.50
C GLU A 21 -3.98 -5.42 2.71
N LEU A 22 -2.92 -4.61 2.68
CA LEU A 22 -2.62 -3.66 3.74
C LEU A 22 -3.69 -2.57 3.85
N ALA A 23 -4.30 -2.14 2.76
CA ALA A 23 -5.40 -1.19 2.78
C ALA A 23 -6.62 -1.77 3.51
N ARG A 24 -6.93 -3.05 3.28
CA ARG A 24 -8.01 -3.75 4.00
C ARG A 24 -7.72 -3.86 5.49
N ASP A 25 -6.50 -4.24 5.85
CA ASP A 25 -6.06 -4.36 7.24
C ASP A 25 -6.10 -3.01 7.95
N ARG A 26 -5.66 -1.97 7.26
CA ARG A 26 -5.71 -0.59 7.76
C ARG A 26 -7.15 -0.15 8.04
N ASN A 27 -8.07 -0.41 7.12
CA ASN A 27 -9.48 -0.05 7.30
C ASN A 27 -10.11 -0.83 8.47
N ALA A 28 -9.80 -2.11 8.61
CA ALA A 28 -10.27 -2.93 9.71
C ALA A 28 -9.74 -2.41 11.06
N ALA A 29 -8.46 -2.10 11.13
CA ALA A 29 -7.84 -1.55 12.35
C ALA A 29 -8.42 -0.18 12.71
N LEU A 30 -8.69 0.66 11.71
CA LEU A 30 -9.31 1.96 11.92
C LEU A 30 -10.73 1.83 12.48
N ARG A 31 -11.52 0.90 11.96
CA ARG A 31 -12.88 0.64 12.48
C ARG A 31 -12.83 0.19 13.94
N LEU A 32 -11.92 -0.72 14.27
CA LEU A 32 -11.74 -1.18 15.65
C LEU A 32 -11.36 -0.02 16.58
N PHE A 33 -10.45 0.84 16.15
CA PHE A 33 -10.05 2.01 16.92
C PHE A 33 -11.23 2.97 17.15
N ILE A 34 -11.99 3.28 16.10
CA ILE A 34 -13.14 4.19 16.19
C ILE A 34 -14.21 3.61 17.12
N THR A 35 -14.51 2.32 16.98
CA THR A 35 -15.49 1.63 17.83
C THR A 35 -15.02 1.61 19.28
N SER A 36 -13.73 1.41 19.52
CA SER A 36 -13.17 1.33 20.87
C SER A 36 -13.28 2.66 21.65
N ARG A 37 -13.33 3.79 20.94
CA ARG A 37 -13.44 5.11 21.58
C ARG A 37 -14.72 5.29 22.37
N GLU A 38 -15.77 4.56 22.04
CA GLU A 38 -17.08 4.70 22.68
C GLU A 38 -17.30 3.76 23.86
N SER A 39 -16.60 2.62 23.91
CA SER A 39 -16.98 1.54 24.82
C SER A 39 -15.84 0.89 25.59
N THR A 40 -14.58 1.33 25.45
CA THR A 40 -13.44 0.67 26.07
C THR A 40 -12.63 1.59 26.96
N THR A 41 -11.75 0.99 27.77
CA THR A 41 -10.82 1.72 28.64
C THR A 41 -9.77 2.46 27.83
N PHE A 42 -9.14 3.47 28.43
CA PHE A 42 -8.05 4.21 27.82
C PHE A 42 -6.91 3.31 27.35
N ILE A 43 -6.58 2.28 28.13
CA ILE A 43 -5.51 1.33 27.80
C ILE A 43 -5.84 0.57 26.50
N ALA A 44 -7.07 0.08 26.40
CA ALA A 44 -7.53 -0.64 25.20
C ALA A 44 -7.54 0.28 23.97
N GLN A 45 -7.99 1.53 24.12
CA GLN A 45 -7.97 2.52 23.03
C GLN A 45 -6.54 2.77 22.54
N ARG A 46 -5.59 2.86 23.46
CA ARG A 46 -4.18 3.04 23.10
C ARG A 46 -3.64 1.85 22.32
N GLU A 47 -3.99 0.64 22.71
CA GLU A 47 -3.57 -0.58 22.01
C GLU A 47 -4.11 -0.61 20.59
N PHE A 48 -5.40 -0.30 20.39
CA PHE A 48 -6.00 -0.21 19.05
C PHE A 48 -5.36 0.89 18.21
N TRP A 49 -5.02 2.03 18.83
CA TRP A 49 -4.30 3.11 18.16
C TRP A 49 -2.91 2.67 17.68
N LEU A 50 -2.16 1.97 18.53
CA LEU A 50 -0.83 1.47 18.19
C LEU A 50 -0.91 0.46 17.05
N GLU A 51 -1.87 -0.44 17.08
CA GLU A 51 -2.10 -1.39 16.01
C GLU A 51 -2.44 -0.71 14.69
N PHE A 52 -3.35 0.26 14.72
CA PHE A 52 -3.67 1.06 13.54
C PHE A 52 -2.45 1.79 13.00
N SER A 53 -1.67 2.43 13.87
CA SER A 53 -0.48 3.18 13.47
C SER A 53 0.54 2.28 12.80
N TRP A 54 0.72 1.06 13.30
CA TRP A 54 1.61 0.08 12.70
C TRP A 54 1.15 -0.32 11.31
N VAL A 55 -0.11 -0.67 11.15
CA VAL A 55 -0.66 -1.07 9.84
C VAL A 55 -0.65 0.12 8.87
N ASP A 56 -0.96 1.32 9.34
CA ASP A 56 -0.90 2.54 8.53
C ASP A 56 0.51 2.79 8.00
N GLN A 57 1.52 2.59 8.83
CA GLN A 57 2.91 2.73 8.41
C GLN A 57 3.27 1.69 7.34
N GLU A 58 2.88 0.44 7.52
CA GLU A 58 3.11 -0.61 6.55
C GLU A 58 2.40 -0.30 5.22
N TYR A 59 1.19 0.22 5.27
CA TYR A 59 0.46 0.65 4.09
C TYR A 59 1.19 1.76 3.34
N ARG A 60 1.65 2.78 4.05
CA ARG A 60 2.40 3.91 3.46
C ARG A 60 3.69 3.42 2.79
N MET A 61 4.39 2.48 3.40
CA MET A 61 5.58 1.87 2.82
C MET A 61 5.25 1.12 1.53
N ALA A 62 4.14 0.39 1.51
CA ALA A 62 3.70 -0.32 0.31
C ALA A 62 3.35 0.64 -0.84
N VAL A 63 2.68 1.75 -0.52
CA VAL A 63 2.39 2.82 -1.50
C VAL A 63 3.69 3.41 -2.05
N HIS A 64 4.67 3.65 -1.20
CA HIS A 64 5.98 4.15 -1.62
C HIS A 64 6.70 3.18 -2.55
N ARG A 65 6.69 1.89 -2.22
CA ARG A 65 7.31 0.87 -3.07
C ARG A 65 6.66 0.82 -4.45
N LEU A 66 5.33 0.88 -4.49
CA LEU A 66 4.59 0.91 -5.75
C LEU A 66 4.91 2.17 -6.57
N ALA A 67 4.90 3.33 -5.93
CA ALA A 67 5.24 4.59 -6.59
C ALA A 67 6.67 4.58 -7.13
N ARG A 68 7.61 4.06 -6.36
CA ARG A 68 9.01 3.92 -6.77
C ARG A 68 9.15 3.00 -7.97
N PHE A 69 8.47 1.86 -7.95
CA PHE A 69 8.45 0.95 -9.08
C PHE A 69 7.95 1.65 -10.35
N CYS A 70 6.84 2.38 -10.24
CA CYS A 70 6.28 3.12 -11.39
C CYS A 70 7.26 4.17 -11.92
N LEU A 71 7.97 4.87 -11.03
CA LEU A 71 8.99 5.84 -11.43
C LEU A 71 10.18 5.17 -12.13
N GLU A 72 10.65 4.04 -11.62
CA GLU A 72 11.77 3.29 -12.19
C GLU A 72 11.45 2.78 -13.59
N HIS A 73 10.19 2.45 -13.87
CA HIS A 73 9.75 1.93 -15.17
C HIS A 73 9.12 2.98 -16.08
N ARG A 74 9.07 4.24 -15.63
CA ARG A 74 8.47 5.34 -16.38
C ARG A 74 9.17 5.61 -17.71
N GLU A 75 10.50 5.56 -17.72
CA GLU A 75 11.29 5.82 -18.92
C GLU A 75 11.02 4.79 -20.00
N ASP A 76 10.92 3.52 -19.64
CA ASP A 76 10.63 2.45 -20.60
C ASP A 76 9.26 2.63 -21.23
N THR A 77 8.27 2.97 -20.41
CA THR A 77 6.92 3.28 -20.90
C THR A 77 6.91 4.53 -21.77
N SER A 78 7.62 5.59 -21.32
CA SER A 78 7.72 6.84 -22.05
C SER A 78 8.42 6.66 -23.39
N ARG A 79 9.49 5.87 -23.47
CA ARG A 79 10.19 5.56 -24.72
C ARG A 79 9.29 4.81 -25.70
N ALA A 80 8.47 3.90 -25.20
CA ALA A 80 7.53 3.16 -26.04
C ALA A 80 6.49 4.09 -26.69
N TRP A 81 6.08 5.15 -26.00
CA TRP A 81 5.14 6.14 -26.50
C TRP A 81 5.76 7.18 -27.41
N SER A 82 7.04 7.50 -27.22
CA SER A 82 7.75 8.53 -27.98
C SER A 82 8.51 8.00 -29.20
N ALA A 83 8.60 6.69 -29.38
CA ALA A 83 9.24 6.10 -30.54
C ALA A 83 8.47 6.43 -31.80
N PRO A 84 9.15 6.90 -32.86
CA PRO A 84 8.51 7.19 -34.12
C PRO A 84 7.96 5.95 -34.83
#